data_c2d94064c0fd3cd3e1bdcb556f4f951f
#
_entry.id   c2d94064c0fd3cd3e1bdcb556f4f951f
#
_cell.length_a   1.000
_cell.length_b   1.000
_cell.length_c   1.000
_cell.angle_alpha   90.00
_cell.angle_beta   90.00
_cell.angle_gamma   90.00
#
_symmetry.space_group_name_H-M   'P 1'
#
loop_
_entity.id
_entity.type
_entity.pdbx_description
1 polymer ?
#
loop_
_entity_poly.entity_id
_entity_poly.type
_entity_poly.pdbx_seq_one_letter_code
_entity_poly.pdbx_strand_id
1 'polypeptide(L)'
;MRVRMFVRGLLAAGSAFSAAAVLAVGAPGQAHASATGSTALGTFDYDLRGAGVRVPVGCFLTHTIKGSGKRITSQFAGVDRIGLASTFSQFCNWRIDFGYADTDNRTYRTSRGATHPECKGDPLREVPPQTLPTYGKTCAKFYVNGKLRAVQCHYITK
;
A
#
# COMPACT_ATOMS: atom_id res chain seq x y z
N MET A 1 23.55 8.01 81.68
CA MET A 1 22.25 8.45 81.19
C MET A 1 21.64 7.35 80.35
N ARG A 2 20.52 6.78 80.81
CA ARG A 2 19.88 5.59 80.18
C ARG A 2 18.87 6.01 79.14
N VAL A 3 18.95 5.46 77.91
CA VAL A 3 17.90 5.57 76.89
C VAL A 3 17.27 4.22 76.68
N ARG A 4 16.02 4.12 76.93
CA ARG A 4 15.17 2.90 76.79
C ARG A 4 14.71 2.76 75.34
N MET A 5 14.99 1.58 74.78
CA MET A 5 14.37 1.07 73.57
C MET A 5 12.88 0.76 73.80
N PHE A 6 12.02 1.27 72.92
CA PHE A 6 10.66 0.77 72.75
C PHE A 6 10.51 0.15 71.36
N VAL A 7 10.38 -1.14 71.35
CA VAL A 7 9.97 -1.91 70.20
C VAL A 7 8.41 -1.97 70.20
N ARG A 8 7.78 -1.50 69.19
CA ARG A 8 6.39 -1.74 68.90
C ARG A 8 6.24 -2.36 67.51
N GLY A 9 5.66 -3.56 67.50
CA GLY A 9 5.45 -4.36 66.33
C GLY A 9 4.42 -3.77 65.36
N LEU A 10 4.69 -3.94 64.08
CA LEU A 10 3.75 -3.69 62.99
C LEU A 10 3.18 -5.01 62.51
N LEU A 11 1.86 -5.07 62.62
CA LEU A 11 1.02 -6.13 62.03
C LEU A 11 1.04 -6.00 60.50
N ALA A 12 1.44 -7.08 59.85
CA ALA A 12 1.35 -7.22 58.38
C ALA A 12 -0.09 -7.53 58.00
N ALA A 13 -0.78 -6.58 57.36
CA ALA A 13 -2.03 -6.82 56.66
C ALA A 13 -1.73 -7.30 55.25
N GLY A 14 -1.96 -8.59 55.00
CA GLY A 14 -1.86 -9.20 53.69
C GLY A 14 -3.03 -8.77 52.80
N SER A 15 -2.77 -7.96 51.78
CA SER A 15 -3.73 -7.66 50.72
C SER A 15 -3.61 -8.72 49.65
N ALA A 16 -4.60 -9.62 49.57
CA ALA A 16 -4.73 -10.55 48.45
C ALA A 16 -5.19 -9.79 47.21
N PHE A 17 -4.28 -9.55 46.27
CA PHE A 17 -4.61 -9.07 44.92
C PHE A 17 -5.19 -10.23 44.12
N SER A 18 -6.50 -10.25 43.98
CA SER A 18 -7.19 -11.13 43.02
C SER A 18 -6.93 -10.58 41.62
N ALA A 19 -6.02 -11.21 40.88
CA ALA A 19 -5.83 -10.96 39.45
C ALA A 19 -7.03 -11.51 38.69
N ALA A 20 -7.99 -10.65 38.36
CA ALA A 20 -9.04 -10.96 37.39
C ALA A 20 -8.40 -11.01 36.01
N ALA A 21 -8.13 -12.22 35.48
CA ALA A 21 -7.75 -12.45 34.10
C ALA A 21 -8.96 -12.10 33.21
N VAL A 22 -8.96 -10.91 32.65
CA VAL A 22 -9.89 -10.52 31.59
C VAL A 22 -9.46 -11.29 30.34
N LEU A 23 -10.14 -12.38 30.04
CA LEU A 23 -10.09 -13.03 28.74
C LEU A 23 -10.69 -12.05 27.73
N ALA A 24 -9.82 -11.28 27.05
CA ALA A 24 -10.18 -10.53 25.87
C ALA A 24 -10.55 -11.55 24.80
N VAL A 25 -11.84 -11.82 24.65
CA VAL A 25 -12.39 -12.52 23.51
C VAL A 25 -12.11 -11.62 22.32
N GLY A 26 -11.01 -11.91 21.59
CA GLY A 26 -10.66 -11.21 20.38
C GLY A 26 -11.83 -11.34 19.40
N ALA A 27 -12.50 -10.23 19.10
CA ALA A 27 -13.43 -10.18 17.99
C ALA A 27 -12.71 -10.75 16.75
N PRO A 28 -13.37 -11.59 15.94
CA PRO A 28 -12.75 -12.10 14.71
C PRO A 28 -12.28 -10.90 13.89
N GLY A 29 -10.97 -10.80 13.75
CA GLY A 29 -10.36 -9.69 13.00
C GLY A 29 -10.94 -9.69 11.61
N GLN A 30 -11.63 -8.61 11.23
CA GLN A 30 -12.09 -8.43 9.86
C GLN A 30 -10.84 -8.43 8.97
N ALA A 31 -10.79 -9.37 8.03
CA ALA A 31 -9.73 -9.42 7.03
C ALA A 31 -9.78 -8.12 6.21
N HIS A 32 -8.88 -7.20 6.51
CA HIS A 32 -8.77 -5.93 5.79
C HIS A 32 -8.00 -6.18 4.49
N ALA A 33 -8.69 -6.04 3.36
CA ALA A 33 -8.04 -6.01 2.05
C ALA A 33 -7.38 -4.62 1.80
N SER A 34 -6.74 -4.06 2.83
CA SER A 34 -6.10 -2.76 2.73
C SER A 34 -4.59 -2.94 2.66
N ALA A 35 -3.98 -2.47 1.58
CA ALA A 35 -2.55 -2.57 1.35
C ALA A 35 -2.04 -1.38 0.54
N THR A 36 -0.82 -0.97 0.83
CA THR A 36 -0.05 -0.02 0.03
C THR A 36 1.31 -0.62 -0.23
N GLY A 37 1.79 -0.51 -1.46
CA GLY A 37 3.12 -0.96 -1.83
C GLY A 37 3.64 -0.20 -3.03
N SER A 38 4.97 -0.20 -3.18
CA SER A 38 5.65 0.53 -4.24
C SER A 38 6.67 -0.36 -4.95
N THR A 39 6.79 -0.18 -6.26
CA THR A 39 7.81 -0.83 -7.09
C THR A 39 8.62 0.25 -7.79
N ALA A 40 9.94 0.16 -7.74
CA ALA A 40 10.82 1.09 -8.45
C ALA A 40 10.62 0.97 -9.98
N LEU A 41 10.56 2.10 -10.67
CA LEU A 41 10.51 2.13 -12.14
C LEU A 41 11.87 1.77 -12.77
N GLY A 42 12.95 1.94 -12.02
CA GLY A 42 14.31 1.89 -12.54
C GLY A 42 14.63 3.10 -13.42
N THR A 43 15.78 3.05 -14.10
CA THR A 43 16.18 4.03 -15.11
C THR A 43 15.73 3.56 -16.47
N PHE A 44 15.17 4.46 -17.27
CA PHE A 44 14.84 4.15 -18.66
C PHE A 44 14.83 5.41 -19.53
N ASP A 45 15.06 5.21 -20.81
CA ASP A 45 14.93 6.25 -21.80
C ASP A 45 13.65 6.05 -22.60
N TYR A 46 13.03 7.13 -23.03
CA TYR A 46 11.91 7.11 -23.96
C TYR A 46 11.96 8.34 -24.89
N ASP A 47 11.39 8.19 -26.07
CA ASP A 47 11.29 9.28 -27.03
C ASP A 47 10.08 10.16 -26.73
N LEU A 48 10.29 11.47 -26.76
CA LEU A 48 9.25 12.48 -26.69
C LEU A 48 9.37 13.40 -27.92
N ARG A 49 8.61 13.11 -28.97
CA ARG A 49 8.58 13.90 -30.20
C ARG A 49 9.97 14.11 -30.83
N GLY A 50 10.78 13.07 -30.85
CA GLY A 50 12.15 13.10 -31.40
C GLY A 50 13.23 13.53 -30.39
N ALA A 51 12.85 13.92 -29.18
CA ALA A 51 13.79 14.19 -28.08
C ALA A 51 13.88 12.98 -27.12
N GLY A 52 15.09 12.47 -26.90
CA GLY A 52 15.34 11.44 -25.89
C GLY A 52 15.17 11.98 -24.48
N VAL A 53 14.29 11.38 -23.70
CA VAL A 53 14.07 11.73 -22.29
C VAL A 53 14.55 10.57 -21.43
N ARG A 54 15.43 10.87 -20.46
CA ARG A 54 15.90 9.89 -19.48
C ARG A 54 15.16 10.06 -18.15
N VAL A 55 14.56 8.96 -17.68
CA VAL A 55 13.99 8.89 -16.34
C VAL A 55 15.06 8.35 -15.39
N PRO A 56 15.47 9.13 -14.36
CA PRO A 56 16.47 8.69 -13.41
C PRO A 56 15.91 7.70 -12.38
N VAL A 57 16.79 7.15 -11.55
CA VAL A 57 16.38 6.42 -10.33
C VAL A 57 15.60 7.35 -9.39
N GLY A 58 14.77 6.78 -8.50
CA GLY A 58 13.98 7.54 -7.53
C GLY A 58 12.52 7.74 -7.92
N CYS A 59 12.07 7.08 -9.00
CA CYS A 59 10.64 7.00 -9.36
C CYS A 59 10.07 5.64 -8.95
N PHE A 60 8.86 5.64 -8.37
CA PHE A 60 8.20 4.44 -7.86
C PHE A 60 6.74 4.42 -8.30
N LEU A 61 6.27 3.28 -8.79
CA LEU A 61 4.84 3.04 -8.93
C LEU A 61 4.28 2.61 -7.58
N THR A 62 3.49 3.46 -6.96
CA THR A 62 2.76 3.15 -5.72
C THR A 62 1.34 2.73 -6.05
N HIS A 63 0.88 1.65 -5.46
CA HIS A 63 -0.48 1.14 -5.59
C HIS A 63 -1.08 0.96 -4.19
N THR A 64 -2.24 1.55 -3.98
CA THR A 64 -2.99 1.46 -2.71
C THR A 64 -4.37 0.91 -2.98
N ILE A 65 -4.77 -0.04 -2.13
CA ILE A 65 -6.12 -0.57 -2.05
C ILE A 65 -6.64 -0.41 -0.61
N LYS A 66 -7.93 -0.12 -0.49
CA LYS A 66 -8.66 -0.14 0.80
C LYS A 66 -9.92 -0.96 0.62
N GLY A 67 -10.27 -1.75 1.63
CA GLY A 67 -11.48 -2.58 1.55
C GLY A 67 -11.52 -3.66 2.62
N SER A 68 -12.42 -4.62 2.42
CA SER A 68 -12.57 -5.80 3.29
C SER A 68 -13.02 -6.98 2.45
N GLY A 69 -12.37 -8.12 2.62
CA GLY A 69 -12.61 -9.31 1.80
C GLY A 69 -12.51 -8.98 0.31
N LYS A 70 -13.55 -9.30 -0.46
CA LYS A 70 -13.61 -9.03 -1.92
C LYS A 70 -14.08 -7.61 -2.27
N ARG A 71 -14.51 -6.79 -1.31
CA ARG A 71 -14.99 -5.43 -1.54
C ARG A 71 -13.83 -4.45 -1.46
N ILE A 72 -13.50 -3.82 -2.58
CA ILE A 72 -12.56 -2.70 -2.66
C ILE A 72 -13.38 -1.41 -2.58
N THR A 73 -13.11 -0.59 -1.55
CA THR A 73 -13.77 0.70 -1.34
C THR A 73 -13.00 1.87 -1.95
N SER A 74 -11.69 1.71 -2.13
CA SER A 74 -10.82 2.66 -2.82
C SER A 74 -9.65 1.92 -3.43
N GLN A 75 -9.30 2.28 -4.66
CA GLN A 75 -8.11 1.77 -5.35
C GLN A 75 -7.52 2.86 -6.21
N PHE A 76 -6.27 3.18 -5.96
CA PHE A 76 -5.53 4.13 -6.78
C PHE A 76 -4.07 3.68 -6.98
N ALA A 77 -3.47 4.14 -8.06
CA ALA A 77 -2.05 4.00 -8.29
C ALA A 77 -1.49 5.28 -8.90
N GLY A 78 -0.27 5.61 -8.53
CA GLY A 78 0.41 6.80 -9.01
C GLY A 78 1.91 6.61 -9.02
N VAL A 79 2.61 7.57 -9.62
CA VAL A 79 4.07 7.59 -9.61
C VAL A 79 4.55 8.61 -8.60
N ASP A 80 5.25 8.12 -7.58
CA ASP A 80 5.95 8.94 -6.60
C ASP A 80 7.40 9.15 -7.03
N ARG A 81 7.97 10.30 -6.65
CA ARG A 81 9.33 10.70 -6.99
C ARG A 81 10.06 11.21 -5.76
N ILE A 82 11.30 10.78 -5.58
CA ILE A 82 12.16 11.21 -4.46
C ILE A 82 13.50 11.75 -4.97
N GLY A 83 14.10 12.65 -4.20
CA GLY A 83 15.41 13.23 -4.52
C GLY A 83 15.40 13.97 -5.85
N LEU A 84 16.43 13.78 -6.66
CA LEU A 84 16.57 14.44 -7.97
C LEU A 84 15.45 14.08 -8.95
N ALA A 85 14.83 12.90 -8.81
CA ALA A 85 13.71 12.50 -9.65
C ALA A 85 12.51 13.45 -9.49
N SER A 86 12.29 14.04 -8.32
CA SER A 86 11.21 14.99 -8.08
C SER A 86 11.31 16.26 -8.93
N THR A 87 12.53 16.63 -9.30
CA THR A 87 12.80 17.84 -10.09
C THR A 87 12.78 17.59 -11.60
N PHE A 88 13.34 16.44 -12.04
CA PHE A 88 13.64 16.21 -13.46
C PHE A 88 12.76 15.18 -14.14
N SER A 89 12.01 14.33 -13.38
CA SER A 89 11.21 13.29 -14.02
C SER A 89 9.85 13.82 -14.46
N GLN A 90 9.57 13.67 -15.74
CA GLN A 90 8.23 13.83 -16.30
C GLN A 90 7.88 12.60 -17.13
N PHE A 91 6.61 12.27 -17.17
CA PHE A 91 6.10 11.14 -17.92
C PHE A 91 5.06 11.65 -18.91
N CYS A 92 5.36 11.47 -20.19
CA CYS A 92 4.47 11.87 -21.28
C CYS A 92 3.93 10.59 -21.95
N ASN A 93 2.76 10.70 -22.58
CA ASN A 93 2.09 9.56 -23.22
C ASN A 93 2.00 8.36 -22.28
N TRP A 94 1.56 8.61 -21.04
CA TRP A 94 1.49 7.63 -19.98
C TRP A 94 0.08 7.04 -19.80
N ARG A 95 0.02 5.88 -19.18
CA ARG A 95 -1.22 5.18 -18.81
C ARG A 95 -0.98 4.28 -17.60
N ILE A 96 -2.00 4.18 -16.74
CA ILE A 96 -2.03 3.19 -15.65
C ILE A 96 -3.21 2.27 -15.90
N ASP A 97 -2.98 0.95 -15.94
CA ASP A 97 -4.02 -0.07 -16.03
C ASP A 97 -4.11 -0.83 -14.71
N PHE A 98 -5.32 -1.30 -14.34
CA PHE A 98 -5.50 -2.24 -13.23
C PHE A 98 -5.89 -3.61 -13.78
N GLY A 99 -5.13 -4.63 -13.39
CA GLY A 99 -5.42 -6.03 -13.69
C GLY A 99 -5.95 -6.75 -12.46
N TYR A 100 -6.88 -7.67 -12.65
CA TYR A 100 -7.48 -8.49 -11.60
C TYR A 100 -7.34 -9.94 -11.99
N ALA A 101 -6.79 -10.75 -11.07
CA ALA A 101 -6.55 -12.17 -11.28
C ALA A 101 -7.06 -12.99 -10.11
N ASP A 102 -7.42 -14.23 -10.37
CA ASP A 102 -7.80 -15.21 -9.37
C ASP A 102 -6.58 -15.75 -8.58
N THR A 103 -6.81 -16.70 -7.69
CA THR A 103 -5.76 -17.35 -6.89
C THR A 103 -4.77 -18.15 -7.71
N ASP A 104 -5.16 -18.59 -8.91
CA ASP A 104 -4.30 -19.31 -9.86
C ASP A 104 -3.53 -18.37 -10.80
N ASN A 105 -3.57 -17.05 -10.51
CA ASN A 105 -2.95 -15.99 -11.32
C ASN A 105 -3.55 -15.81 -12.72
N ARG A 106 -4.74 -16.36 -12.99
CA ARG A 106 -5.43 -16.14 -14.27
C ARG A 106 -6.14 -14.79 -14.23
N THR A 107 -5.73 -13.88 -15.13
CA THR A 107 -6.37 -12.57 -15.25
C THR A 107 -7.78 -12.71 -15.82
N TYR A 108 -8.79 -12.33 -15.04
CA TYR A 108 -10.19 -12.35 -15.48
C TYR A 108 -10.72 -10.97 -15.90
N ARG A 109 -10.05 -9.89 -15.51
CA ARG A 109 -10.45 -8.52 -15.87
C ARG A 109 -9.25 -7.59 -15.93
N THR A 110 -9.30 -6.64 -16.87
CA THR A 110 -8.38 -5.50 -16.94
C THR A 110 -9.20 -4.22 -17.06
N SER A 111 -9.01 -3.30 -16.14
CA SER A 111 -9.50 -1.92 -16.24
C SER A 111 -8.41 -1.07 -16.88
N ARG A 112 -8.53 -0.83 -18.19
CA ARG A 112 -7.58 -0.01 -18.93
C ARG A 112 -7.80 1.46 -18.65
N GLY A 113 -6.72 2.22 -18.37
CA GLY A 113 -6.73 3.66 -18.24
C GLY A 113 -6.75 4.38 -19.58
N ALA A 114 -7.11 5.65 -19.56
CA ALA A 114 -6.87 6.53 -20.70
C ALA A 114 -5.36 6.71 -20.91
N THR A 115 -4.95 6.90 -22.15
CA THR A 115 -3.60 7.37 -22.46
C THR A 115 -3.57 8.88 -22.36
N HIS A 116 -2.65 9.42 -21.58
CA HIS A 116 -2.47 10.83 -21.34
C HIS A 116 -1.27 11.32 -22.15
N PRO A 117 -1.49 12.07 -23.24
CA PRO A 117 -0.40 12.56 -24.08
C PRO A 117 0.41 13.67 -23.39
N GLU A 118 -0.20 14.39 -22.45
CA GLU A 118 0.45 15.44 -21.68
C GLU A 118 1.52 14.87 -20.73
N CYS A 119 2.52 15.69 -20.43
CA CYS A 119 3.59 15.32 -19.51
C CYS A 119 3.21 15.68 -18.08
N LYS A 120 3.35 14.73 -17.15
CA LYS A 120 3.16 14.91 -15.71
C LYS A 120 4.32 14.32 -14.93
N GLY A 121 4.69 14.97 -13.84
CA GLY A 121 5.65 14.44 -12.88
C GLY A 121 5.06 13.35 -11.99
N ASP A 122 3.79 13.45 -11.68
CA ASP A 122 2.99 12.62 -10.75
C ASP A 122 1.75 12.04 -11.44
N PRO A 123 1.91 11.09 -12.38
CA PRO A 123 0.79 10.34 -12.94
C PRO A 123 -0.03 9.68 -11.85
N LEU A 124 -1.35 9.82 -11.89
CA LEU A 124 -2.28 9.24 -10.92
C LEU A 124 -3.52 8.71 -11.62
N ARG A 125 -3.99 7.55 -11.19
CA ARG A 125 -5.28 6.99 -11.59
C ARG A 125 -6.00 6.39 -10.39
N GLU A 126 -7.27 6.72 -10.26
CA GLU A 126 -8.20 6.13 -9.30
C GLU A 126 -9.31 5.37 -10.05
N VAL A 127 -9.88 4.36 -9.41
CA VAL A 127 -11.08 3.65 -9.89
C VAL A 127 -12.15 3.63 -8.80
N PRO A 128 -13.44 3.64 -9.19
CA PRO A 128 -14.54 3.63 -8.24
C PRO A 128 -14.56 2.34 -7.40
N PRO A 129 -15.25 2.37 -6.24
CA PRO A 129 -15.47 1.18 -5.43
C PRO A 129 -16.06 0.02 -6.23
N GLN A 130 -15.65 -1.20 -5.90
CA GLN A 130 -16.06 -2.40 -6.63
C GLN A 130 -16.02 -3.66 -5.75
N THR A 131 -16.78 -4.67 -6.12
CA THR A 131 -16.71 -6.00 -5.52
C THR A 131 -16.12 -6.97 -6.54
N LEU A 132 -15.08 -7.68 -6.13
CA LEU A 132 -14.43 -8.69 -6.97
C LEU A 132 -15.21 -10.00 -6.94
N PRO A 133 -15.28 -10.76 -8.04
CA PRO A 133 -15.95 -12.05 -8.07
C PRO A 133 -15.21 -13.10 -7.23
N THR A 134 -13.88 -13.05 -7.21
CA THR A 134 -13.02 -14.00 -6.52
C THR A 134 -11.96 -13.30 -5.66
N TYR A 135 -11.39 -14.01 -4.71
CA TYR A 135 -10.11 -13.68 -4.10
C TYR A 135 -8.99 -13.87 -5.11
N GLY A 136 -7.81 -13.33 -4.85
CA GLY A 136 -6.67 -13.42 -5.74
C GLY A 136 -5.77 -12.20 -5.64
N LYS A 137 -5.51 -11.49 -6.74
CA LYS A 137 -4.67 -10.30 -6.71
C LYS A 137 -5.18 -9.18 -7.61
N THR A 138 -4.84 -7.96 -7.26
CA THR A 138 -4.96 -6.78 -8.12
C THR A 138 -3.59 -6.17 -8.35
N CYS A 139 -3.32 -5.77 -9.60
CA CYS A 139 -2.04 -5.20 -10.00
C CYS A 139 -2.25 -3.88 -10.72
N ALA A 140 -1.51 -2.85 -10.32
CA ALA A 140 -1.35 -1.63 -11.11
C ALA A 140 -0.19 -1.83 -12.10
N LYS A 141 -0.38 -1.39 -13.34
CA LYS A 141 0.61 -1.48 -14.43
C LYS A 141 0.81 -0.11 -15.03
N PHE A 142 2.01 0.41 -14.95
CA PHE A 142 2.36 1.72 -15.48
C PHE A 142 3.06 1.60 -16.83
N TYR A 143 2.59 2.39 -17.79
CA TYR A 143 3.09 2.42 -19.16
C TYR A 143 3.53 3.84 -19.53
N VAL A 144 4.61 3.93 -20.31
CA VAL A 144 5.07 5.16 -20.99
C VAL A 144 5.35 4.81 -22.45
N ASN A 145 4.79 5.58 -23.39
CA ASN A 145 4.85 5.30 -24.83
C ASN A 145 4.43 3.85 -25.17
N GLY A 146 3.38 3.33 -24.53
CA GLY A 146 2.89 1.97 -24.74
C GLY A 146 3.76 0.86 -24.13
N LYS A 147 4.96 1.15 -23.63
CA LYS A 147 5.86 0.18 -23.00
C LYS A 147 5.58 0.07 -21.50
N LEU A 148 5.43 -1.15 -20.99
CA LEU A 148 5.29 -1.43 -19.55
C LEU A 148 6.59 -1.06 -18.82
N ARG A 149 6.48 -0.25 -17.74
CA ARG A 149 7.62 0.25 -16.96
C ARG A 149 7.67 -0.32 -15.55
N ALA A 150 6.51 -0.52 -14.92
CA ALA A 150 6.43 -1.11 -13.60
C ALA A 150 5.10 -1.83 -13.40
N VAL A 151 5.10 -2.79 -12.46
CA VAL A 151 3.92 -3.50 -11.98
C VAL A 151 3.99 -3.59 -10.47
N GLN A 152 2.95 -3.13 -9.78
CA GLN A 152 2.80 -3.30 -8.33
C GLN A 152 1.51 -4.07 -8.04
N CYS A 153 1.63 -5.17 -7.30
CA CYS A 153 0.49 -6.05 -7.01
C CYS A 153 0.23 -6.17 -5.50
N HIS A 154 -1.04 -6.40 -5.15
CA HIS A 154 -1.49 -6.78 -3.82
C HIS A 154 -2.36 -8.02 -3.89
N TYR A 155 -2.20 -8.92 -2.89
CA TYR A 155 -3.09 -10.06 -2.72
C TYR A 155 -4.32 -9.66 -1.92
N ILE A 156 -5.48 -10.18 -2.36
CA ILE A 156 -6.76 -10.03 -1.70
C ILE A 156 -7.14 -11.40 -1.17
N THR A 157 -7.02 -11.53 0.13
CA THR A 157 -7.26 -12.78 0.86
C THR A 157 -8.52 -12.66 1.72
N LYS A 158 -8.95 -13.81 2.25
CA LYS A 158 -10.04 -13.87 3.24
C LYS A 158 -9.64 -13.17 4.53
#